data_1fd3c0ca80ee81089646c12ea1f8a111
#
_entry.id   1fd3c0ca80ee81089646c12ea1f8a111
#
_cell.length_a   1.000
_cell.length_b   1.000
_cell.length_c   1.000
_cell.angle_alpha   90.00
_cell.angle_beta   90.00
_cell.angle_gamma   90.00
#
_symmetry.space_group_name_H-M   'P 1'
#
loop_
_entity.id
_entity.type
_entity.pdbx_description
1 polymer ?
#
loop_
_entity_poly.entity_id
_entity_poly.type
_entity_poly.pdbx_seq_one_letter_code
_entity_poly.pdbx_strand_id
1 'polypeptide(L)'
;MKKLLLITLLISNYHMYGASFEVKMLNQGQDGVMVFEPSLLKINVGDTVTFKATDAAHNSASIPGMIPNGASSWNGDLSKDISVTFDVPGVYGYQCTPHAMMAMVGVIQVDNNIENLDTAKIAASSFKSTFVMNQSRLDDLLSEF
;
A
#
# COMPACT_ATOMS: atom_id res chain seq x y z
N MET A 1 -5.65 64.25 -1.76
CA MET A 1 -5.31 63.14 -2.67
C MET A 1 -5.00 61.91 -1.86
N LYS A 2 -5.93 60.93 -1.80
CA LYS A 2 -5.77 59.66 -1.06
C LYS A 2 -5.05 58.64 -1.97
N LYS A 3 -3.82 58.26 -1.64
CA LYS A 3 -3.11 57.17 -2.34
C LYS A 3 -3.70 55.84 -1.96
N LEU A 4 -4.35 55.15 -2.91
CA LEU A 4 -4.83 53.80 -2.79
C LEU A 4 -3.63 52.85 -2.91
N LEU A 5 -3.28 52.16 -1.82
CA LEU A 5 -2.23 51.15 -1.81
C LEU A 5 -2.83 49.84 -2.29
N LEU A 6 -2.49 49.41 -3.52
CA LEU A 6 -2.91 48.10 -4.06
C LEU A 6 -1.98 47.04 -3.47
N ILE A 7 -2.49 46.23 -2.53
CA ILE A 7 -1.77 45.05 -2.01
C ILE A 7 -2.07 43.88 -2.93
N THR A 8 -1.10 43.55 -3.78
CA THR A 8 -1.16 42.34 -4.64
C THR A 8 -0.86 41.13 -3.79
N LEU A 9 -1.90 40.35 -3.49
CA LEU A 9 -1.74 39.07 -2.79
C LEU A 9 -1.16 38.03 -3.76
N LEU A 10 0.12 37.72 -3.62
CA LEU A 10 0.79 36.63 -4.34
C LEU A 10 0.29 35.30 -3.74
N ILE A 11 -0.68 34.66 -4.39
CA ILE A 11 -1.08 33.29 -4.06
C ILE A 11 0.02 32.35 -4.60
N SER A 12 0.92 31.94 -3.73
CA SER A 12 1.92 30.90 -4.04
C SER A 12 1.20 29.56 -4.09
N ASN A 13 1.06 28.99 -5.29
CA ASN A 13 0.56 27.62 -5.46
C ASN A 13 1.65 26.65 -4.97
N TYR A 14 1.57 26.22 -3.71
CA TYR A 14 2.37 25.10 -3.22
C TYR A 14 1.80 23.81 -3.83
N HIS A 15 2.46 23.28 -4.85
CA HIS A 15 2.23 21.91 -5.28
C HIS A 15 2.85 21.01 -4.19
N MET A 16 2.00 20.45 -3.35
CA MET A 16 2.41 19.38 -2.44
C MET A 16 2.61 18.11 -3.28
N TYR A 17 3.86 17.83 -3.62
CA TYR A 17 4.23 16.51 -4.14
C TYR A 17 4.15 15.51 -2.99
N GLY A 18 3.46 14.39 -3.20
CA GLY A 18 3.44 13.29 -2.25
C GLY A 18 4.85 12.73 -2.01
N ALA A 19 5.06 12.12 -0.84
CA ALA A 19 6.30 11.44 -0.53
C ALA A 19 6.43 10.14 -1.36
N SER A 20 7.68 9.64 -1.47
CA SER A 20 7.97 8.39 -2.15
C SER A 20 8.52 7.38 -1.15
N PHE A 21 7.96 6.17 -1.18
CA PHE A 21 8.35 5.04 -0.35
C PHE A 21 8.78 3.86 -1.21
N GLU A 22 9.60 2.98 -0.65
CA GLU A 22 9.97 1.72 -1.29
C GLU A 22 9.56 0.54 -0.43
N VAL A 23 9.07 -0.53 -1.08
CA VAL A 23 8.81 -1.83 -0.51
C VAL A 23 9.56 -2.86 -1.32
N LYS A 24 10.50 -3.55 -0.70
CA LYS A 24 11.29 -4.61 -1.35
C LYS A 24 10.50 -5.91 -1.43
N MET A 25 10.61 -6.61 -2.52
CA MET A 25 10.07 -7.96 -2.73
C MET A 25 11.22 -8.97 -2.56
N LEU A 26 11.15 -9.80 -1.51
CA LEU A 26 12.29 -10.60 -1.05
C LEU A 26 11.94 -12.08 -0.87
N ASN A 27 12.88 -12.95 -1.27
CA ASN A 27 12.85 -14.37 -0.91
C ASN A 27 13.03 -14.57 0.59
N GLN A 28 13.89 -13.74 1.21
CA GLN A 28 14.20 -13.75 2.64
C GLN A 28 14.40 -12.33 3.14
N GLY A 29 13.65 -11.94 4.18
CA GLY A 29 13.77 -10.66 4.88
C GLY A 29 13.78 -10.84 6.39
N GLN A 30 13.58 -9.76 7.14
CA GLN A 30 13.58 -9.78 8.61
C GLN A 30 12.42 -10.62 9.16
N ASP A 31 11.26 -10.58 8.51
CA ASP A 31 10.04 -11.29 8.94
C ASP A 31 9.93 -12.71 8.35
N GLY A 32 11.02 -13.26 7.84
CA GLY A 32 11.09 -14.64 7.33
C GLY A 32 11.17 -14.74 5.81
N VAL A 33 10.64 -15.85 5.28
CA VAL A 33 10.67 -16.15 3.84
C VAL A 33 9.48 -15.56 3.10
N MET A 34 9.67 -15.23 1.82
CA MET A 34 8.64 -14.69 0.92
C MET A 34 7.93 -13.51 1.58
N VAL A 35 8.59 -12.35 1.60
CA VAL A 35 8.13 -11.15 2.31
C VAL A 35 8.23 -9.91 1.44
N PHE A 36 7.32 -8.97 1.73
CA PHE A 36 7.50 -7.55 1.43
C PHE A 36 8.21 -6.88 2.60
N GLU A 37 9.16 -5.99 2.34
CA GLU A 37 9.88 -5.29 3.40
C GLU A 37 10.00 -3.79 3.09
N PRO A 38 9.35 -2.93 3.91
CA PRO A 38 8.46 -3.26 5.02
C PRO A 38 7.13 -3.87 4.54
N SER A 39 6.52 -4.74 5.36
CA SER A 39 5.21 -5.35 5.06
C SER A 39 4.03 -4.48 5.48
N LEU A 40 4.26 -3.48 6.34
CA LEU A 40 3.29 -2.49 6.80
C LEU A 40 3.82 -1.09 6.53
N LEU A 41 3.01 -0.26 5.87
CA LEU A 41 3.28 1.17 5.68
C LEU A 41 2.09 2.01 6.13
N LYS A 42 2.39 3.20 6.71
CA LYS A 42 1.41 4.26 6.97
C LYS A 42 1.86 5.50 6.20
N ILE A 43 1.03 5.94 5.26
CA ILE A 43 1.33 7.00 4.29
C ILE A 43 0.15 7.99 4.20
N ASN A 44 0.33 9.06 3.43
CA ASN A 44 -0.72 10.06 3.20
C ASN A 44 -1.26 9.96 1.77
N VAL A 45 -2.44 10.53 1.55
CA VAL A 45 -2.99 10.70 0.19
C VAL A 45 -2.01 11.47 -0.69
N GLY A 46 -1.81 10.98 -1.91
CA GLY A 46 -0.87 11.52 -2.89
C GLY A 46 0.53 10.93 -2.81
N ASP A 47 0.84 10.14 -1.79
CA ASP A 47 2.12 9.43 -1.68
C ASP A 47 2.21 8.28 -2.71
N THR A 48 3.42 7.97 -3.11
CA THR A 48 3.71 6.90 -4.07
C THR A 48 4.57 5.82 -3.42
N VAL A 49 4.17 4.56 -3.58
CA VAL A 49 4.96 3.40 -3.15
C VAL A 49 5.50 2.69 -4.38
N THR A 50 6.82 2.49 -4.43
CA THR A 50 7.48 1.67 -5.44
C THR A 50 7.78 0.30 -4.84
N PHE A 51 7.14 -0.74 -5.37
CA PHE A 51 7.45 -2.12 -5.06
C PHE A 51 8.64 -2.55 -5.89
N LYS A 52 9.78 -2.81 -5.24
CA LYS A 52 11.06 -3.12 -5.88
C LYS A 52 11.23 -4.62 -6.06
N ALA A 53 11.45 -5.05 -7.31
CA ALA A 53 11.81 -6.42 -7.64
C ALA A 53 13.26 -6.72 -7.22
N THR A 54 13.53 -6.69 -5.91
CA THR A 54 14.87 -6.93 -5.35
C THR A 54 15.32 -8.36 -5.62
N ASP A 55 14.43 -9.33 -5.37
CA ASP A 55 14.61 -10.72 -5.81
C ASP A 55 13.67 -11.01 -6.98
N ALA A 56 14.06 -11.99 -7.81
CA ALA A 56 13.29 -12.38 -8.99
C ALA A 56 12.03 -13.18 -8.62
N ALA A 57 11.11 -13.30 -9.58
CA ALA A 57 9.88 -14.09 -9.51
C ALA A 57 8.82 -13.55 -8.51
N HIS A 58 8.90 -12.28 -8.14
CA HIS A 58 7.89 -11.59 -7.35
C HIS A 58 7.15 -10.55 -8.18
N ASN A 59 5.94 -10.20 -7.74
CA ASN A 59 5.18 -9.03 -8.16
C ASN A 59 4.45 -8.42 -6.96
N SER A 60 3.85 -7.26 -7.16
CA SER A 60 2.87 -6.69 -6.24
C SER A 60 1.54 -6.55 -6.94
N ALA A 61 0.47 -7.03 -6.30
CA ALA A 61 -0.91 -6.89 -6.76
C ALA A 61 -1.84 -6.61 -5.59
N SER A 62 -2.83 -5.75 -5.78
CA SER A 62 -3.87 -5.53 -4.76
C SER A 62 -4.71 -6.80 -4.57
N ILE A 63 -5.14 -7.06 -3.31
CA ILE A 63 -6.03 -8.16 -2.98
C ILE A 63 -7.48 -7.69 -3.20
N PRO A 64 -8.29 -8.40 -4.02
CA PRO A 64 -9.70 -8.07 -4.22
C PRO A 64 -10.46 -7.98 -2.89
N GLY A 65 -11.24 -6.91 -2.72
CA GLY A 65 -12.00 -6.62 -1.49
C GLY A 65 -11.18 -6.03 -0.33
N MET A 66 -9.87 -5.88 -0.48
CA MET A 66 -8.99 -5.29 0.53
C MET A 66 -8.46 -3.91 0.13
N ILE A 67 -9.17 -3.20 -0.74
CA ILE A 67 -8.87 -1.80 -1.08
C ILE A 67 -10.12 -0.94 -0.84
N PRO A 68 -9.98 0.37 -0.52
CA PRO A 68 -11.13 1.25 -0.33
C PRO A 68 -12.00 1.39 -1.58
N ASN A 69 -13.27 1.68 -1.40
CA ASN A 69 -14.16 2.02 -2.51
C ASN A 69 -13.63 3.24 -3.27
N GLY A 70 -13.60 3.16 -4.59
CA GLY A 70 -13.09 4.21 -5.47
C GLY A 70 -11.58 4.19 -5.69
N ALA A 71 -10.85 3.36 -4.96
CA ALA A 71 -9.42 3.16 -5.23
C ALA A 71 -9.18 2.29 -6.46
N SER A 72 -8.10 2.58 -7.18
CA SER A 72 -7.66 1.76 -8.30
C SER A 72 -6.92 0.51 -7.82
N SER A 73 -7.27 -0.65 -8.39
CA SER A 73 -6.49 -1.87 -8.21
C SER A 73 -5.21 -1.83 -9.05
N TRP A 74 -4.20 -2.60 -8.65
CA TRP A 74 -2.97 -2.78 -9.43
C TRP A 74 -2.57 -4.24 -9.52
N ASN A 75 -1.80 -4.56 -10.55
CA ASN A 75 -1.20 -5.88 -10.75
C ASN A 75 0.09 -5.73 -11.56
N GLY A 76 1.23 -5.77 -10.87
CA GLY A 76 2.55 -5.65 -11.48
C GLY A 76 3.00 -6.91 -12.18
N ASP A 77 3.87 -6.75 -13.17
CA ASP A 77 4.54 -7.86 -13.85
C ASP A 77 5.56 -8.55 -12.94
N LEU A 78 5.81 -9.84 -13.18
CA LEU A 78 6.83 -10.61 -12.46
C LEU A 78 8.23 -10.02 -12.69
N SER A 79 9.01 -9.94 -11.62
CA SER A 79 10.41 -9.47 -11.63
C SER A 79 10.57 -8.04 -12.16
N LYS A 80 9.52 -7.21 -12.03
CA LYS A 80 9.57 -5.80 -12.40
C LYS A 80 9.11 -4.92 -11.24
N ASP A 81 9.70 -3.73 -11.16
CA ASP A 81 9.23 -2.69 -10.27
C ASP A 81 7.84 -2.20 -10.71
N ILE A 82 7.01 -1.84 -9.75
CA ILE A 82 5.75 -1.13 -9.99
C ILE A 82 5.62 0.00 -8.99
N SER A 83 5.24 1.19 -9.46
CA SER A 83 4.93 2.35 -8.61
C SER A 83 3.42 2.59 -8.61
N VAL A 84 2.87 2.77 -7.41
CA VAL A 84 1.44 3.03 -7.18
C VAL A 84 1.30 4.29 -6.37
N THR A 85 0.50 5.25 -6.85
CA THR A 85 0.12 6.45 -6.10
C THR A 85 -1.22 6.21 -5.42
N PHE A 86 -1.31 6.56 -4.15
CA PHE A 86 -2.48 6.29 -3.30
C PHE A 86 -3.31 7.56 -3.12
N ASP A 87 -4.42 7.67 -3.86
CA ASP A 87 -5.26 8.88 -3.90
C ASP A 87 -6.53 8.78 -3.05
N VAL A 88 -6.83 7.61 -2.48
CA VAL A 88 -8.02 7.36 -1.66
C VAL A 88 -7.60 6.94 -0.26
N PRO A 89 -8.11 7.59 0.81
CA PRO A 89 -7.83 7.17 2.18
C PRO A 89 -8.37 5.77 2.49
N GLY A 90 -7.68 5.01 3.34
CA GLY A 90 -8.13 3.70 3.82
C GLY A 90 -7.03 2.65 3.91
N VAL A 91 -7.46 1.41 4.12
CA VAL A 91 -6.59 0.24 4.27
C VAL A 91 -6.53 -0.53 2.95
N TYR A 92 -5.31 -0.84 2.51
CA TYR A 92 -5.01 -1.57 1.28
C TYR A 92 -4.23 -2.84 1.59
N GLY A 93 -4.79 -4.00 1.25
CA GLY A 93 -4.08 -5.27 1.27
C GLY A 93 -3.49 -5.60 -0.10
N TYR A 94 -2.27 -6.12 -0.11
CA TYR A 94 -1.60 -6.53 -1.35
C TYR A 94 -0.83 -7.85 -1.16
N GLN A 95 -0.52 -8.48 -2.28
CA GLN A 95 0.06 -9.81 -2.35
C GLN A 95 1.14 -9.92 -3.42
N CYS A 96 1.98 -10.92 -3.29
CA CYS A 96 2.74 -11.47 -4.41
C CYS A 96 1.93 -12.65 -5.00
N THR A 97 1.50 -12.54 -6.26
CA THR A 97 0.58 -13.51 -6.86
C THR A 97 1.13 -14.94 -6.84
N PRO A 98 2.38 -15.25 -7.28
CA PRO A 98 2.89 -16.61 -7.25
C PRO A 98 3.15 -17.16 -5.83
N HIS A 99 3.32 -16.28 -4.83
CA HIS A 99 3.63 -16.69 -3.46
C HIS A 99 2.51 -16.38 -2.46
N ALA A 100 1.29 -16.12 -2.94
CA ALA A 100 0.12 -15.84 -2.11
C ALA A 100 -0.13 -16.95 -1.08
N MET A 101 -0.03 -18.21 -1.49
CA MET A 101 -0.21 -19.36 -0.58
C MET A 101 0.87 -19.45 0.51
N MET A 102 2.01 -18.80 0.34
CA MET A 102 3.06 -18.67 1.35
C MET A 102 2.86 -17.45 2.26
N ALA A 103 1.71 -16.79 2.12
CA ALA A 103 1.37 -15.53 2.80
C ALA A 103 2.37 -14.39 2.52
N MET A 104 2.86 -14.28 1.26
CA MET A 104 3.61 -13.11 0.85
C MET A 104 2.64 -11.96 0.60
N VAL A 105 2.38 -11.22 1.68
CA VAL A 105 1.36 -10.16 1.76
C VAL A 105 1.90 -8.93 2.49
N GLY A 106 1.24 -7.80 2.26
CA GLY A 106 1.49 -6.57 3.00
C GLY A 106 0.23 -5.71 3.11
N VAL A 107 0.31 -4.68 3.93
CA VAL A 107 -0.79 -3.74 4.17
C VAL A 107 -0.26 -2.30 4.13
N ILE A 108 -1.02 -1.41 3.50
CA ILE A 108 -0.78 0.03 3.50
C ILE A 108 -2.01 0.72 4.08
N GLN A 109 -1.79 1.64 5.04
CA GLN A 109 -2.82 2.56 5.53
C GLN A 109 -2.55 3.95 4.99
N VAL A 110 -3.57 4.56 4.40
CA VAL A 110 -3.54 5.92 3.83
C VAL A 110 -4.35 6.87 4.70
N ASP A 111 -3.75 8.02 5.09
CA ASP A 111 -4.35 9.09 5.90
C ASP A 111 -4.87 8.62 7.27
N ASN A 112 -4.26 7.61 7.84
CA ASN A 112 -4.70 7.04 9.13
C ASN A 112 -6.20 6.63 9.13
N ASN A 113 -6.77 6.38 7.95
CA ASN A 113 -8.17 6.04 7.75
C ASN A 113 -8.38 4.53 7.84
N ILE A 114 -9.42 4.10 8.56
CA ILE A 114 -9.79 2.69 8.78
C ILE A 114 -11.26 2.40 8.43
N GLU A 115 -11.93 3.26 7.68
CA GLU A 115 -13.37 3.10 7.36
C GLU A 115 -13.68 1.79 6.64
N ASN A 116 -12.74 1.28 5.82
CA ASN A 116 -12.91 0.00 5.13
C ASN A 116 -12.27 -1.20 5.86
N LEU A 117 -11.76 -1.03 7.09
CA LEU A 117 -11.02 -2.07 7.82
C LEU A 117 -11.85 -3.35 8.01
N ASP A 118 -13.11 -3.23 8.40
CA ASP A 118 -13.98 -4.40 8.61
C ASP A 118 -14.20 -5.17 7.29
N THR A 119 -14.43 -4.46 6.19
CA THR A 119 -14.56 -5.06 4.85
C THR A 119 -13.26 -5.74 4.44
N ALA A 120 -12.12 -5.10 4.67
CA ALA A 120 -10.80 -5.66 4.40
C ALA A 120 -10.54 -6.92 5.24
N LYS A 121 -10.91 -6.94 6.52
CA LYS A 121 -10.80 -8.13 7.40
C LYS A 121 -11.67 -9.29 6.92
N ILE A 122 -12.88 -9.04 6.42
CA ILE A 122 -13.75 -10.06 5.83
C ILE A 122 -13.09 -10.66 4.57
N ALA A 123 -12.59 -9.83 3.67
CA ALA A 123 -11.88 -10.28 2.47
C ALA A 123 -10.60 -11.05 2.82
N ALA A 124 -9.83 -10.57 3.81
CA ALA A 124 -8.64 -11.24 4.32
C ALA A 124 -8.95 -12.62 4.87
N SER A 125 -10.06 -12.79 5.59
CA SER A 125 -10.49 -14.10 6.14
C SER A 125 -10.71 -15.13 5.04
N SER A 126 -11.32 -14.73 3.93
CA SER A 126 -11.51 -15.60 2.75
C SER A 126 -10.16 -15.87 2.05
N PHE A 127 -9.35 -14.85 1.88
CA PHE A 127 -8.07 -14.94 1.17
C PHE A 127 -7.06 -15.83 1.90
N LYS A 128 -6.91 -15.68 3.22
CA LYS A 128 -5.97 -16.47 4.03
C LYS A 128 -6.30 -17.95 4.09
N SER A 129 -7.53 -18.36 3.75
CA SER A 129 -7.89 -19.79 3.66
C SER A 129 -7.05 -20.56 2.62
N THR A 130 -6.42 -19.84 1.71
CA THR A 130 -5.50 -20.40 0.70
C THR A 130 -4.05 -20.55 1.22
N PHE A 131 -3.73 -20.02 2.41
CA PHE A 131 -2.37 -20.05 2.95
C PHE A 131 -1.99 -21.44 3.44
N VAL A 132 -0.83 -21.92 3.01
CA VAL A 132 -0.25 -23.21 3.46
C VAL A 132 0.82 -23.00 4.53
N MET A 133 1.29 -21.75 4.72
CA MET A 133 2.25 -21.37 5.76
C MET A 133 2.03 -19.93 6.18
N ASN A 134 2.61 -19.52 7.32
CA ASN A 134 2.51 -18.15 7.86
C ASN A 134 1.06 -17.65 7.97
N GLN A 135 0.14 -18.50 8.42
CA GLN A 135 -1.32 -18.28 8.37
C GLN A 135 -1.78 -17.05 9.16
N SER A 136 -1.04 -16.62 10.19
CA SER A 136 -1.38 -15.44 10.99
C SER A 136 -0.86 -14.12 10.37
N ARG A 137 0.09 -14.16 9.42
CA ARG A 137 0.80 -12.95 8.95
C ARG A 137 -0.13 -11.82 8.53
N LEU A 138 -1.20 -12.12 7.79
CA LEU A 138 -2.15 -11.09 7.35
C LEU A 138 -3.00 -10.56 8.52
N ASP A 139 -3.40 -11.43 9.45
CA ASP A 139 -4.13 -11.03 10.66
C ASP A 139 -3.24 -10.16 11.56
N ASP A 140 -1.97 -10.53 11.72
CA ASP A 140 -1.00 -9.76 12.51
C ASP A 140 -0.86 -8.35 11.95
N LEU A 141 -0.72 -8.19 10.63
CA LEU A 141 -0.65 -6.88 9.96
C LEU A 141 -1.95 -6.07 10.15
N LEU A 142 -3.13 -6.69 10.04
CA LEU A 142 -4.41 -6.02 10.20
C LEU A 142 -4.75 -5.72 11.68
N SER A 143 -4.04 -6.31 12.62
CA SER A 143 -4.20 -6.04 14.06
C SER A 143 -3.52 -4.75 14.52
N GLU A 144 -2.70 -4.14 13.66
CA GLU A 144 -2.00 -2.86 13.92
C GLU A 144 -2.93 -1.62 13.82
N PHE A 145 -4.25 -1.85 13.56
CA PHE A 145 -5.24 -0.77 13.36
C PHE A 145 -6.41 -0.81 14.34
#